data_e3ef7ba86287fcd7d00abeae2bdb60a7
#
_entry.id   e3ef7ba86287fcd7d00abeae2bdb60a7
#
_cell.length_a   1.000
_cell.length_b   1.000
_cell.length_c   1.000
_cell.angle_alpha   90.00
_cell.angle_beta   90.00
_cell.angle_gamma   90.00
#
_symmetry.space_group_name_H-M   'P 1'
#
loop_
_entity.id
_entity.type
_entity.pdbx_description
1 polymer ?
#
loop_
_entity_poly.entity_id
_entity_poly.type
_entity_poly.pdbx_seq_one_letter_code
_entity_poly.pdbx_strand_id
1 'polypeptide(L)'
;MKTNSQQSLKRGLKNRHLQMIALGGAIGTGLFYGSASTIQLAGPAISLSYLIGGCVIFFIMRMLGEMAVDNPVSGSFSSYANTYWHEFVGFLSGWNYWMNYVIVSMVELTAVGIYINYWLPDVPQWLSALICLIIITVINLINVKLYGEFEFCTAIIKVVAICCRSEERRVGKECSEPCRSRWSPYH
;
A
#
# COMPACT_ATOMS: atom_id res chain seq x y z
N MET A 1 -15.73 8.53 40.59
CA MET A 1 -16.50 7.64 39.70
C MET A 1 -16.54 8.29 38.31
N LYS A 2 -15.57 7.96 37.41
CA LYS A 2 -15.62 8.39 36.01
C LYS A 2 -16.16 7.22 35.23
N THR A 3 -17.38 7.34 34.79
CA THR A 3 -18.03 6.40 33.85
C THR A 3 -17.24 6.38 32.55
N ASN A 4 -16.44 5.34 32.36
CA ASN A 4 -15.85 5.02 31.08
C ASN A 4 -17.00 4.68 30.10
N SER A 5 -17.42 5.66 29.33
CA SER A 5 -18.18 5.41 28.11
C SER A 5 -17.22 4.71 27.12
N GLN A 6 -17.16 3.40 27.19
CA GLN A 6 -16.57 2.59 26.14
C GLN A 6 -17.35 2.90 24.85
N GLN A 7 -16.79 3.74 23.99
CA GLN A 7 -17.28 3.89 22.63
C GLN A 7 -17.08 2.52 21.94
N SER A 8 -18.11 1.70 21.97
CA SER A 8 -18.11 0.44 21.26
C SER A 8 -17.96 0.73 19.77
N LEU A 9 -16.82 0.38 19.23
CA LEU A 9 -16.53 0.48 17.80
C LEU A 9 -17.60 -0.32 17.03
N LYS A 10 -18.37 0.35 16.19
CA LYS A 10 -19.36 -0.30 15.33
C LYS A 10 -18.63 -1.19 14.31
N ARG A 11 -18.79 -2.50 14.42
CA ARG A 11 -18.28 -3.48 13.45
C ARG A 11 -19.08 -3.39 12.15
N GLY A 12 -18.69 -2.48 11.25
CA GLY A 12 -19.34 -2.29 9.94
C GLY A 12 -18.71 -3.12 8.81
N LEU A 13 -17.48 -3.60 8.98
CA LEU A 13 -16.73 -4.33 7.96
C LEU A 13 -16.75 -5.84 8.24
N LYS A 14 -16.90 -6.64 7.18
CA LYS A 14 -16.80 -8.11 7.25
C LYS A 14 -15.31 -8.52 7.19
N ASN A 15 -14.96 -9.70 7.70
CA ASN A 15 -13.59 -10.22 7.72
C ASN A 15 -12.92 -10.23 6.33
N ARG A 16 -13.67 -10.56 5.28
CA ARG A 16 -13.20 -10.51 3.88
C ARG A 16 -12.73 -9.11 3.46
N HIS A 17 -13.43 -8.05 3.91
CA HIS A 17 -13.03 -6.67 3.61
C HIS A 17 -11.72 -6.32 4.30
N LEU A 18 -11.55 -6.69 5.57
CA LEU A 18 -10.32 -6.45 6.33
C LEU A 18 -9.11 -7.14 5.70
N GLN A 19 -9.26 -8.39 5.26
CA GLN A 19 -8.17 -9.13 4.60
C GLN A 19 -7.79 -8.48 3.26
N MET A 20 -8.76 -8.09 2.44
CA MET A 20 -8.50 -7.45 1.15
C MET A 20 -7.97 -6.03 1.29
N ILE A 21 -8.44 -5.27 2.27
CA ILE A 21 -7.89 -3.95 2.61
C ILE A 21 -6.42 -4.08 3.03
N ALA A 22 -6.09 -5.08 3.85
CA ALA A 22 -4.71 -5.33 4.27
C ALA A 22 -3.80 -5.70 3.08
N LEU A 23 -4.25 -6.58 2.19
CA LEU A 23 -3.53 -6.94 0.97
C LEU A 23 -3.42 -5.76 0.01
N GLY A 24 -4.52 -5.05 -0.24
CA GLY A 24 -4.57 -3.89 -1.12
C GLY A 24 -3.70 -2.73 -0.65
N GLY A 25 -3.64 -2.51 0.67
CA GLY A 25 -2.77 -1.52 1.29
C GLY A 25 -1.28 -1.87 1.21
N ALA A 26 -0.95 -3.17 1.24
CA ALA A 26 0.42 -3.63 1.05
C ALA A 26 0.89 -3.53 -0.41
N ILE A 27 -0.04 -3.64 -1.37
CA ILE A 27 0.22 -3.54 -2.81
C ILE A 27 -0.04 -2.10 -3.28
N GLY A 28 0.96 -1.25 -3.19
CA GLY A 28 0.90 0.15 -3.60
C GLY A 28 1.72 0.46 -4.86
N THR A 29 1.87 1.75 -5.13
CA THR A 29 2.71 2.30 -6.21
C THR A 29 4.18 1.86 -6.10
N GLY A 30 4.66 1.59 -4.88
CA GLY A 30 6.00 1.05 -4.64
C GLY A 30 6.26 -0.27 -5.35
N LEU A 31 5.27 -1.16 -5.42
CA LEU A 31 5.40 -2.43 -6.14
C LEU A 31 5.34 -2.24 -7.66
N PHE A 32 4.43 -1.42 -8.16
CA PHE A 32 4.22 -1.28 -9.61
C PHE A 32 5.18 -0.30 -10.27
N TYR A 33 5.48 0.81 -9.62
CA TYR A 33 6.30 1.88 -10.18
C TYR A 33 7.74 1.87 -9.61
N GLY A 34 7.88 1.78 -8.28
CA GLY A 34 9.16 1.84 -7.60
C GLY A 34 10.03 0.59 -7.73
N SER A 35 9.43 -0.58 -7.98
CA SER A 35 10.18 -1.84 -8.07
C SER A 35 11.15 -1.89 -9.24
N ALA A 36 10.83 -1.25 -10.36
CA ALA A 36 11.67 -1.28 -11.56
C ALA A 36 13.05 -0.65 -11.30
N SER A 37 13.09 0.54 -10.71
CA SER A 37 14.34 1.22 -10.35
C SER A 37 15.11 0.47 -9.26
N THR A 38 14.42 -0.08 -8.28
CA THR A 38 15.04 -0.85 -7.20
C THR A 38 15.68 -2.13 -7.71
N ILE A 39 15.03 -2.84 -8.65
CA ILE A 39 15.59 -4.04 -9.29
C ILE A 39 16.82 -3.69 -10.12
N GLN A 40 16.80 -2.57 -10.84
CA GLN A 40 17.95 -2.11 -11.62
C GLN A 40 19.17 -1.82 -10.76
N LEU A 41 18.97 -1.23 -9.57
CA LEU A 41 20.04 -0.86 -8.65
C LEU A 41 20.57 -2.06 -7.85
N ALA A 42 19.68 -2.88 -7.30
CA ALA A 42 20.02 -3.96 -6.37
C ALA A 42 20.22 -5.33 -7.07
N GLY A 43 19.74 -5.48 -8.31
CA GLY A 43 19.80 -6.77 -9.02
C GLY A 43 19.15 -7.91 -8.22
N PRO A 44 19.72 -9.13 -8.24
CA PRO A 44 19.18 -10.29 -7.52
C PRO A 44 19.16 -10.13 -5.99
N ALA A 45 20.01 -9.24 -5.44
CA ALA A 45 20.09 -8.99 -3.99
C ALA A 45 18.81 -8.39 -3.40
N ILE A 46 17.91 -7.86 -4.24
CA ILE A 46 16.60 -7.35 -3.84
C ILE A 46 15.76 -8.41 -3.10
N SER A 47 15.86 -9.68 -3.52
CA SER A 47 15.12 -10.77 -2.87
C SER A 47 15.53 -10.99 -1.41
N LEU A 48 16.82 -10.83 -1.12
CA LEU A 48 17.33 -10.92 0.25
C LEU A 48 16.83 -9.73 1.09
N SER A 49 16.82 -8.52 0.53
CA SER A 49 16.31 -7.33 1.22
C SER A 49 14.81 -7.46 1.55
N TYR A 50 14.01 -7.99 0.63
CA TYR A 50 12.60 -8.26 0.89
C TYR A 50 12.39 -9.38 1.92
N LEU A 51 13.23 -10.40 1.92
CA LEU A 51 13.16 -11.47 2.91
C LEU A 51 13.43 -10.95 4.32
N ILE A 52 14.52 -10.19 4.50
CA ILE A 52 14.88 -9.59 5.79
C ILE A 52 13.80 -8.62 6.24
N GLY A 53 13.38 -7.68 5.36
CA GLY A 53 12.33 -6.73 5.68
C GLY A 53 11.00 -7.39 6.01
N GLY A 54 10.63 -8.44 5.29
CA GLY A 54 9.42 -9.22 5.54
C GLY A 54 9.47 -9.92 6.91
N CYS A 55 10.59 -10.50 7.29
CA CYS A 55 10.76 -11.08 8.63
C CYS A 55 10.59 -10.01 9.74
N VAL A 56 11.22 -8.87 9.59
CA VAL A 56 11.11 -7.78 10.58
C VAL A 56 9.65 -7.29 10.70
N ILE A 57 8.99 -7.06 9.56
CA ILE A 57 7.59 -6.62 9.54
C ILE A 57 6.68 -7.69 10.17
N PHE A 58 6.91 -8.96 9.89
CA PHE A 58 6.14 -10.06 10.48
C PHE A 58 6.20 -10.03 12.01
N PHE A 59 7.37 -9.88 12.62
CA PHE A 59 7.51 -9.78 14.06
C PHE A 59 6.84 -8.52 14.63
N ILE A 60 6.99 -7.37 13.98
CA ILE A 60 6.35 -6.12 14.41
C ILE A 60 4.81 -6.28 14.39
N MET A 61 4.26 -6.81 13.30
CA MET A 61 2.81 -7.00 13.16
C MET A 61 2.28 -8.04 14.14
N ARG A 62 3.06 -9.06 14.45
CA ARG A 62 2.71 -10.06 15.47
C ARG A 62 2.61 -9.45 16.86
N MET A 63 3.63 -8.68 17.27
CA MET A 63 3.62 -7.97 18.56
C MET A 63 2.47 -6.97 18.65
N LEU A 64 2.21 -6.21 17.57
CA LEU A 64 1.09 -5.27 17.52
C LEU A 64 -0.25 -6.00 17.64
N GLY A 65 -0.39 -7.14 17.00
CA GLY A 65 -1.59 -7.98 17.09
C GLY A 65 -1.85 -8.49 18.50
N GLU A 66 -0.84 -8.91 19.21
CA GLU A 66 -0.95 -9.34 20.62
C GLU A 66 -1.40 -8.19 21.53
N MET A 67 -0.81 -7.00 21.38
CA MET A 67 -1.25 -5.81 22.10
C MET A 67 -2.69 -5.41 21.78
N ALA A 68 -3.11 -5.56 20.52
CA ALA A 68 -4.47 -5.23 20.09
C ALA A 68 -5.53 -6.20 20.60
N VAL A 69 -5.17 -7.45 20.87
CA VAL A 69 -6.05 -8.44 21.50
C VAL A 69 -6.20 -8.19 23.00
N ASP A 70 -5.10 -7.84 23.67
CA ASP A 70 -5.10 -7.58 25.12
C ASP A 70 -5.82 -6.26 25.46
N ASN A 71 -5.56 -5.21 24.71
CA ASN A 71 -6.16 -3.88 24.95
C ASN A 71 -6.60 -3.22 23.63
N PRO A 72 -7.83 -3.50 23.13
CA PRO A 72 -8.33 -2.93 21.88
C PRO A 72 -8.67 -1.45 22.03
N VAL A 73 -7.75 -0.58 21.61
CA VAL A 73 -7.91 0.87 21.65
C VAL A 73 -7.90 1.49 20.25
N SER A 74 -8.62 2.60 20.09
CA SER A 74 -8.51 3.43 18.90
C SER A 74 -7.16 4.16 18.92
N GLY A 75 -6.47 4.25 17.77
CA GLY A 75 -5.13 4.85 17.67
C GLY A 75 -3.99 3.83 17.72
N SER A 76 -4.28 2.55 17.99
CA SER A 76 -3.34 1.42 17.86
C SER A 76 -1.94 1.74 18.40
N PHE A 77 -0.90 1.66 17.58
CA PHE A 77 0.50 1.83 17.99
C PHE A 77 0.81 3.17 18.65
N SER A 78 0.17 4.26 18.25
CA SER A 78 0.33 5.57 18.91
C SER A 78 -0.21 5.56 20.34
N SER A 79 -1.38 4.92 20.55
CA SER A 79 -1.98 4.76 21.87
C SER A 79 -1.15 3.83 22.76
N TYR A 80 -0.62 2.73 22.21
CA TYR A 80 0.25 1.82 22.94
C TYR A 80 1.58 2.47 23.31
N ALA A 81 2.18 3.25 22.42
CA ALA A 81 3.40 3.99 22.70
C ALA A 81 3.19 5.01 23.84
N ASN A 82 2.03 5.67 23.87
CA ASN A 82 1.65 6.58 24.94
C ASN A 82 1.46 5.86 26.27
N THR A 83 0.82 4.69 26.27
CA THR A 83 0.48 3.94 27.47
C THR A 83 1.68 3.22 28.07
N TYR A 84 2.50 2.56 27.23
CA TYR A 84 3.56 1.65 27.72
C TYR A 84 4.95 2.28 27.73
N TRP A 85 5.14 3.41 27.05
CA TRP A 85 6.44 4.06 27.00
C TRP A 85 6.39 5.48 27.59
N HIS A 86 6.01 6.47 26.77
CA HIS A 86 5.97 7.87 27.19
C HIS A 86 5.01 8.69 26.32
N GLU A 87 4.34 9.70 26.89
CA GLU A 87 3.40 10.56 26.15
C GLU A 87 4.03 11.21 24.91
N PHE A 88 5.28 11.66 25.01
CA PHE A 88 6.00 12.24 23.88
C PHE A 88 6.20 11.25 22.73
N VAL A 89 6.49 9.98 23.04
CA VAL A 89 6.66 8.93 22.03
C VAL A 89 5.34 8.60 21.35
N GLY A 90 4.25 8.57 22.09
CA GLY A 90 2.89 8.43 21.55
C GLY A 90 2.53 9.57 20.60
N PHE A 91 2.80 10.81 21.00
CA PHE A 91 2.60 12.00 20.16
C PHE A 91 3.46 11.94 18.88
N LEU A 92 4.75 11.67 19.02
CA LEU A 92 5.66 11.58 17.87
C LEU A 92 5.26 10.47 16.89
N SER A 93 4.83 9.32 17.41
CA SER A 93 4.35 8.20 16.61
C SER A 93 3.08 8.56 15.82
N GLY A 94 2.11 9.22 16.46
CA GLY A 94 0.89 9.67 15.80
C GLY A 94 1.16 10.73 14.73
N TRP A 95 2.05 11.68 15.02
CA TRP A 95 2.46 12.71 14.07
C TRP A 95 3.21 12.15 12.86
N ASN A 96 4.13 11.22 13.10
CA ASN A 96 4.86 10.52 12.04
C ASN A 96 3.93 9.70 11.14
N TYR A 97 2.93 9.03 11.72
CA TYR A 97 1.91 8.30 10.99
C TYR A 97 1.09 9.22 10.07
N TRP A 98 0.62 10.36 10.60
CA TRP A 98 -0.11 11.35 9.80
C TRP A 98 0.73 11.88 8.64
N MET A 99 1.97 12.29 8.92
CA MET A 99 2.90 12.80 7.91
C MET A 99 3.16 11.77 6.82
N ASN A 100 3.34 10.50 7.20
CA ASN A 100 3.53 9.40 6.25
C ASN A 100 2.35 9.27 5.29
N TYR A 101 1.11 9.34 5.79
CA TYR A 101 -0.08 9.27 4.93
C TYR A 101 -0.20 10.47 3.97
N VAL A 102 0.15 11.66 4.41
CA VAL A 102 0.18 12.86 3.56
C VAL A 102 1.18 12.67 2.42
N ILE A 103 2.40 12.24 2.73
CA ILE A 103 3.45 12.02 1.72
C ILE A 103 3.06 10.90 0.76
N VAL A 104 2.57 9.78 1.25
CA VAL A 104 2.11 8.65 0.41
C VAL A 104 0.99 9.09 -0.52
N SER A 105 0.02 9.86 -0.03
CA SER A 105 -1.07 10.39 -0.86
C SER A 105 -0.55 11.29 -2.00
N MET A 106 0.45 12.13 -1.73
CA MET A 106 1.09 12.96 -2.76
C MET A 106 1.77 12.11 -3.83
N VAL A 107 2.50 11.07 -3.43
CA VAL A 107 3.18 10.14 -4.34
C VAL A 107 2.17 9.38 -5.20
N GLU A 108 1.09 8.89 -4.61
CA GLU A 108 0.06 8.14 -5.34
C GLU A 108 -0.71 9.03 -6.33
N LEU A 109 -1.07 10.25 -5.96
CA LEU A 109 -1.70 11.22 -6.88
C LEU A 109 -0.76 11.60 -8.04
N THR A 110 0.53 11.75 -7.76
CA THR A 110 1.52 12.01 -8.81
C THR A 110 1.63 10.82 -9.77
N ALA A 111 1.66 9.59 -9.26
CA ALA A 111 1.69 8.39 -10.08
C ALA A 111 0.43 8.27 -10.98
N VAL A 112 -0.75 8.56 -10.44
CA VAL A 112 -1.99 8.61 -11.22
C VAL A 112 -1.87 9.63 -12.36
N GLY A 113 -1.35 10.83 -12.08
CA GLY A 113 -1.13 11.85 -13.09
C GLY A 113 -0.19 11.37 -14.22
N ILE A 114 0.89 10.67 -13.89
CA ILE A 114 1.82 10.10 -14.87
C ILE A 114 1.12 9.03 -15.74
N TYR A 115 0.34 8.12 -15.13
CA TYR A 115 -0.37 7.08 -15.88
C TYR A 115 -1.43 7.65 -16.81
N ILE A 116 -2.20 8.64 -16.38
CA ILE A 116 -3.23 9.29 -17.22
C ILE A 116 -2.57 10.05 -18.37
N ASN A 117 -1.47 10.75 -18.12
CA ASN A 117 -0.74 11.47 -19.16
C ASN A 117 -0.20 10.54 -20.26
N TYR A 118 0.14 9.29 -19.92
CA TYR A 118 0.53 8.28 -20.91
C TYR A 118 -0.61 7.96 -21.92
N TRP A 119 -1.88 7.94 -21.45
CA TRP A 119 -3.05 7.64 -22.28
C TRP A 119 -3.64 8.91 -22.92
N LEU A 120 -3.54 10.04 -22.25
CA LEU A 120 -4.08 11.33 -22.64
C LEU A 120 -3.00 12.41 -22.53
N PRO A 121 -2.09 12.53 -23.51
CA PRO A 121 -0.97 13.47 -23.46
C PRO A 121 -1.38 14.95 -23.39
N ASP A 122 -2.56 15.27 -23.92
CA ASP A 122 -3.09 16.65 -23.95
C ASP A 122 -3.61 17.13 -22.59
N VAL A 123 -3.81 16.23 -21.64
CA VAL A 123 -4.33 16.57 -20.30
C VAL A 123 -3.17 16.89 -19.35
N PRO A 124 -3.13 18.09 -18.76
CA PRO A 124 -2.09 18.43 -17.82
C PRO A 124 -2.16 17.53 -16.57
N GLN A 125 -1.01 17.07 -16.13
CA GLN A 125 -0.87 16.10 -15.03
C GLN A 125 -1.56 16.54 -13.73
N TRP A 126 -1.50 17.84 -13.41
CA TRP A 126 -2.13 18.40 -12.21
C TRP A 126 -3.66 18.28 -12.23
N LEU A 127 -4.28 18.38 -13.42
CA LEU A 127 -5.74 18.28 -13.56
C LEU A 127 -6.22 16.86 -13.27
N SER A 128 -5.52 15.86 -13.77
CA SER A 128 -5.79 14.44 -13.49
C SER A 128 -5.68 14.12 -12.01
N ALA A 129 -4.62 14.61 -11.36
CA ALA A 129 -4.42 14.45 -9.93
C ALA A 129 -5.53 15.13 -9.11
N LEU A 130 -5.94 16.35 -9.50
CA LEU A 130 -7.01 17.10 -8.83
C LEU A 130 -8.35 16.37 -8.93
N ILE A 131 -8.72 15.89 -10.12
CA ILE A 131 -9.97 15.15 -10.33
C ILE A 131 -9.97 13.89 -9.47
N CYS A 132 -8.88 13.14 -9.48
CA CYS A 132 -8.74 11.93 -8.66
C CYS A 132 -8.88 12.24 -7.17
N LEU A 133 -8.24 13.30 -6.68
CA LEU A 133 -8.33 13.74 -5.30
C LEU A 133 -9.78 14.07 -4.92
N ILE A 134 -10.51 14.80 -5.77
CA ILE A 134 -11.93 15.15 -5.52
C ILE A 134 -12.77 13.88 -5.45
N ILE A 135 -12.62 12.96 -6.40
CA ILE A 135 -13.37 11.69 -6.43
C ILE A 135 -13.13 10.88 -5.15
N ILE A 136 -11.88 10.69 -4.76
CA ILE A 136 -11.53 9.93 -3.55
C ILE A 136 -12.10 10.62 -2.31
N THR A 137 -12.00 11.94 -2.22
CA THR A 137 -12.53 12.71 -1.10
C THR A 137 -14.05 12.56 -0.99
N VAL A 138 -14.77 12.67 -2.09
CA VAL A 138 -16.22 12.49 -2.13
C VAL A 138 -16.63 11.09 -1.69
N ILE A 139 -15.94 10.05 -2.20
CA ILE A 139 -16.21 8.65 -1.80
C ILE A 139 -16.00 8.46 -0.30
N ASN A 140 -14.93 9.03 0.26
CA ASN A 140 -14.65 8.95 1.69
C ASN A 140 -15.70 9.66 2.56
N LEU A 141 -16.25 10.78 2.09
CA LEU A 141 -17.24 11.56 2.83
C LEU A 141 -18.64 10.92 2.85
N ILE A 142 -18.99 10.12 1.83
CA ILE A 142 -20.34 9.57 1.70
C ILE A 142 -20.60 8.44 2.70
N ASN A 143 -19.78 7.39 2.71
CA ASN A 143 -20.01 6.25 3.61
C ASN A 143 -18.80 5.32 3.72
N VAL A 144 -18.44 4.94 4.94
CA VAL A 144 -17.36 3.98 5.24
C VAL A 144 -17.58 2.59 4.59
N LYS A 145 -18.84 2.16 4.42
CA LYS A 145 -19.14 0.89 3.75
C LYS A 145 -18.84 0.95 2.27
N LEU A 146 -19.18 2.05 1.60
CA LEU A 146 -18.87 2.28 0.18
C LEU A 146 -17.36 2.32 -0.03
N TYR A 147 -16.64 2.98 0.86
CA TYR A 147 -15.18 2.98 0.84
C TYR A 147 -14.60 1.57 0.96
N GLY A 148 -15.09 0.77 1.90
CA GLY A 148 -14.65 -0.62 2.07
C GLY A 148 -14.93 -1.53 0.86
N GLU A 149 -16.07 -1.37 0.18
CA GLU A 149 -16.39 -2.12 -1.03
C GLU A 149 -15.54 -1.64 -2.23
N PHE A 150 -15.32 -0.33 -2.35
CA PHE A 150 -14.45 0.24 -3.38
C PHE A 150 -13.01 -0.27 -3.22
N GLU A 151 -12.48 -0.24 -2.01
CA GLU A 151 -11.13 -0.71 -1.72
C GLU A 151 -11.01 -2.23 -1.91
N PHE A 152 -12.04 -3.00 -1.57
CA PHE A 152 -12.13 -4.42 -1.85
C PHE A 152 -12.05 -4.72 -3.35
N CYS A 153 -12.81 -4.01 -4.18
CA CYS A 153 -12.78 -4.17 -5.64
C CYS A 153 -11.41 -3.80 -6.22
N THR A 154 -10.85 -2.68 -5.79
CA THR A 154 -9.52 -2.25 -6.27
C THR A 154 -8.41 -3.19 -5.83
N ALA A 155 -8.48 -3.77 -4.63
CA ALA A 155 -7.55 -4.79 -4.15
C ALA A 155 -7.61 -6.07 -5.01
N ILE A 156 -8.80 -6.54 -5.38
CA ILE A 156 -8.96 -7.68 -6.29
C ILE A 156 -8.31 -7.39 -7.64
N ILE A 157 -8.56 -6.21 -8.22
CA ILE A 157 -7.97 -5.83 -9.51
C ILE A 157 -6.43 -5.87 -9.42
N LYS A 158 -5.84 -5.35 -8.35
CA LYS A 158 -4.38 -5.38 -8.12
C LYS A 158 -3.86 -6.82 -8.05
N VAL A 159 -4.52 -7.70 -7.31
CA VAL A 159 -4.13 -9.10 -7.15
C VAL A 159 -4.24 -9.85 -8.48
N VAL A 160 -5.35 -9.68 -9.20
CA VAL A 160 -5.56 -10.29 -10.53
C VAL A 160 -4.50 -9.81 -11.52
N ALA A 161 -4.20 -8.51 -11.54
CA ALA A 161 -3.17 -7.95 -12.42
C ALA A 161 -1.77 -8.57 -12.15
N ILE A 162 -1.42 -8.80 -10.88
CA ILE A 162 -0.16 -9.47 -10.52
C ILE A 162 -0.17 -10.93 -10.98
N CYS A 163 -1.27 -11.66 -10.76
CA CYS A 163 -1.38 -13.06 -11.18
C CYS A 163 -1.29 -13.20 -12.71
N CYS A 164 -2.04 -12.41 -13.47
CA CYS A 164 -1.99 -12.43 -14.94
C CYS A 164 -0.58 -12.11 -15.46
N ARG A 165 0.07 -11.08 -14.90
CA ARG A 165 1.44 -10.74 -15.30
C ARG A 165 2.47 -11.80 -14.94
N SER A 166 2.24 -12.60 -13.90
CA SER A 166 3.10 -13.72 -13.54
C SER A 166 2.95 -14.90 -14.52
N GLU A 167 1.77 -15.07 -15.11
CA GLU A 167 1.53 -16.08 -16.14
C GLU A 167 2.16 -15.71 -17.49
N GLU A 168 2.08 -14.44 -17.91
CA GLU A 168 2.76 -14.00 -19.14
C GLU A 168 4.26 -14.29 -19.13
N ARG A 169 4.91 -14.21 -17.97
CA ARG A 169 6.33 -14.59 -17.85
C ARG A 169 6.58 -16.09 -18.00
N ARG A 170 5.60 -16.95 -17.76
CA ARG A 170 5.72 -18.40 -18.00
C ARG A 170 5.58 -18.72 -19.48
N VAL A 171 4.68 -18.06 -20.18
CA VAL A 171 4.44 -18.24 -21.62
C VAL A 171 5.57 -17.62 -22.45
N GLY A 172 6.14 -16.51 -22.03
CA GLY A 172 7.25 -15.84 -22.73
C GLY A 172 8.59 -16.61 -22.74
N LYS A 173 8.69 -17.74 -22.02
CA LYS A 173 9.86 -18.64 -22.11
C LYS A 173 9.89 -19.52 -23.38
N GLU A 174 8.81 -19.55 -24.13
CA GLU A 174 8.76 -20.27 -25.42
C GLU A 174 9.14 -19.40 -26.62
N CYS A 175 9.39 -18.13 -26.48
CA CYS A 175 10.09 -17.34 -27.49
C CYS A 175 11.57 -17.70 -27.50
N SER A 176 11.87 -18.89 -27.98
CA SER A 176 13.22 -19.34 -28.37
C SER A 176 13.66 -18.70 -29.70
N GLU A 177 13.57 -17.39 -29.80
CA GLU A 177 14.26 -16.66 -30.85
C GLU A 177 15.43 -15.89 -30.23
N PRO A 178 16.60 -15.93 -30.84
CA PRO A 178 17.86 -15.71 -30.13
C PRO A 178 18.07 -14.24 -29.84
N CYS A 179 18.00 -13.84 -28.59
CA CYS A 179 18.67 -12.65 -28.08
C CYS A 179 20.22 -12.74 -28.25
N ARG A 180 20.70 -13.46 -29.24
CA ARG A 180 22.11 -13.72 -29.50
C ARG A 180 22.79 -12.63 -30.33
N SER A 181 22.03 -11.69 -30.91
CA SER A 181 22.59 -10.67 -31.81
C SER A 181 22.94 -9.34 -31.12
N ARG A 182 22.64 -9.16 -29.83
CA ARG A 182 22.90 -7.88 -29.15
C ARG A 182 24.14 -7.86 -28.24
N TRP A 183 24.83 -8.98 -28.11
CA TRP A 183 26.03 -9.14 -27.27
C TRP A 183 27.18 -9.80 -28.05
N SER A 184 27.28 -9.55 -29.33
CA SER A 184 28.48 -9.88 -30.08
C SER A 184 29.47 -8.72 -29.94
N PRO A 185 30.65 -8.91 -29.34
CA PRO A 185 31.66 -7.85 -29.20
C PRO A 185 32.46 -7.60 -30.47
N TYR A 186 32.01 -8.11 -31.61
CA TYR A 186 32.67 -7.92 -32.89
C TYR A 186 31.68 -7.39 -33.93
N HIS A 187 31.53 -6.08 -33.96
CA HIS A 187 31.38 -5.24 -35.15
C HIS A 187 31.78 -3.83 -34.76
#